data_031b18721669474e7eeb2cadb55f26d5
#
_entry.id   031b18721669474e7eeb2cadb55f26d5
#
_cell.length_a   1.000
_cell.length_b   1.000
_cell.length_c   1.000
_cell.angle_alpha   90.00
_cell.angle_beta   90.00
_cell.angle_gamma   90.00
#
_symmetry.space_group_name_H-M   'P 1'
#
loop_
_entity.id
_entity.type
_entity.pdbx_description
1 polymer ?
#
loop_
_entity_poly.entity_id
_entity_poly.type
_entity_poly.pdbx_seq_one_letter_code
_entity_poly.pdbx_strand_id
1 'polypeptide(L)'
;MRVLIIENEIYLAQSIASKLENLGYECEIARSAAEAMKSEPEQRAKEGAKDVHFDVVLLSSAFAGDDTLKIIHKFKDSVVILLITYISNDTVSIPIKAGASDYIQKPFMIEELVRKIKHFEEFRRLQTFIKTYQDYLNYHFKAVSALNFDFKRIKLPLLIKCNKMINADNFVFEYAKALNLSFKYVPLEPGIDVEAVAAANPRTLLYFSNFQILRQEAKNQIVSLAAKRKLIASSTNPNEEAPMETLNIASDEKNFQIDEILTIDDYIKHIIVNYQDKYPDTELSKKLGISRKSLWEKRKKYDVAKKK
;
A
#
# COMPACT_ATOMS: atom_id res chain seq x y z
N MET A 1 1.01 -5.54 23.50
CA MET A 1 2.14 -4.69 23.06
C MET A 1 3.19 -4.68 24.15
N ARG A 2 4.47 -4.86 23.79
CA ARG A 2 5.56 -4.96 24.75
C ARG A 2 6.40 -3.69 24.79
N VAL A 3 6.68 -3.20 25.99
CA VAL A 3 7.40 -1.96 26.22
C VAL A 3 8.67 -2.25 27.05
N LEU A 4 9.83 -1.86 26.51
CA LEU A 4 11.09 -1.86 27.28
C LEU A 4 11.33 -0.46 27.84
N ILE A 5 11.53 -0.37 29.15
CA ILE A 5 11.79 0.90 29.85
C ILE A 5 13.24 0.88 30.31
N ILE A 6 14.08 1.68 29.67
CA ILE A 6 15.52 1.82 29.99
C ILE A 6 15.71 3.11 30.78
N GLU A 7 15.65 2.99 32.10
CA GLU A 7 15.66 4.12 33.02
C GLU A 7 16.38 3.77 34.33
N ASN A 8 17.29 4.61 34.77
CA ASN A 8 18.04 4.42 36.00
C ASN A 8 17.27 4.88 37.25
N GLU A 9 16.30 5.80 37.11
CA GLU A 9 15.43 6.21 38.21
C GLU A 9 14.34 5.17 38.44
N ILE A 10 14.55 4.32 39.46
CA ILE A 10 13.67 3.17 39.74
C ILE A 10 12.19 3.58 39.92
N TYR A 11 11.95 4.63 40.70
CA TYR A 11 10.58 5.09 40.97
C TYR A 11 9.86 5.58 39.74
N LEU A 12 10.57 6.29 38.86
CA LEU A 12 10.01 6.73 37.56
C LEU A 12 9.72 5.54 36.66
N ALA A 13 10.68 4.60 36.55
CA ALA A 13 10.49 3.40 35.72
C ALA A 13 9.30 2.56 36.19
N GLN A 14 9.16 2.32 37.49
CA GLN A 14 8.04 1.59 38.08
C GLN A 14 6.72 2.31 37.92
N SER A 15 6.68 3.64 38.07
CA SER A 15 5.48 4.44 37.87
C SER A 15 4.99 4.38 36.42
N ILE A 16 5.91 4.47 35.45
CA ILE A 16 5.60 4.30 34.01
C ILE A 16 5.10 2.87 33.75
N ALA A 17 5.81 1.86 34.23
CA ALA A 17 5.44 0.45 34.05
C ALA A 17 4.03 0.17 34.58
N SER A 18 3.77 0.52 35.83
CA SER A 18 2.45 0.32 36.46
C SER A 18 1.30 0.97 35.70
N LYS A 19 1.50 2.19 35.19
CA LYS A 19 0.47 2.87 34.38
C LYS A 19 0.23 2.19 33.04
N LEU A 20 1.30 1.74 32.37
CA LEU A 20 1.22 1.03 31.09
C LEU A 20 0.60 -0.36 31.26
N GLU A 21 0.97 -1.10 32.30
CA GLU A 21 0.40 -2.42 32.61
C GLU A 21 -1.11 -2.33 32.89
N ASN A 22 -1.56 -1.29 33.61
CA ASN A 22 -2.99 -1.02 33.81
C ASN A 22 -3.74 -0.74 32.49
N LEU A 23 -3.03 -0.38 31.41
CA LEU A 23 -3.58 -0.19 30.07
C LEU A 23 -3.41 -1.43 29.17
N GLY A 24 -2.90 -2.54 29.72
CA GLY A 24 -2.75 -3.81 29.03
C GLY A 24 -1.44 -3.96 28.24
N TYR A 25 -0.42 -3.12 28.52
CA TYR A 25 0.91 -3.29 27.98
C TYR A 25 1.73 -4.28 28.83
N GLU A 26 2.64 -5.02 28.23
CA GLU A 26 3.63 -5.83 28.93
C GLU A 26 4.90 -5.00 29.06
N CYS A 27 5.35 -4.74 30.30
CA CYS A 27 6.51 -3.88 30.56
C CYS A 27 7.71 -4.67 31.07
N GLU A 28 8.89 -4.35 30.55
CA GLU A 28 10.18 -4.82 31.06
C GLU A 28 11.03 -3.60 31.40
N ILE A 29 11.71 -3.62 32.56
CA ILE A 29 12.57 -2.52 33.03
C ILE A 29 14.02 -2.95 32.96
N ALA A 30 14.84 -2.17 32.27
CA ALA A 30 16.28 -2.28 32.26
C ALA A 30 16.90 -1.04 32.97
N ARG A 31 17.77 -1.27 33.94
CA ARG A 31 18.38 -0.19 34.74
C ARG A 31 19.70 0.32 34.17
N SER A 32 20.20 -0.33 33.14
CA SER A 32 21.46 0.03 32.49
C SER A 32 21.41 -0.31 30.99
N ALA A 33 22.27 0.36 30.23
CA ALA A 33 22.48 0.04 28.82
C ALA A 33 22.93 -1.43 28.63
N ALA A 34 23.78 -1.95 29.54
CA ALA A 34 24.23 -3.32 29.47
C ALA A 34 23.11 -4.35 29.70
N GLU A 35 22.14 -4.04 30.57
CA GLU A 35 20.97 -4.86 30.81
C GLU A 35 20.04 -4.83 29.57
N ALA A 36 19.77 -3.64 29.03
CA ALA A 36 19.02 -3.48 27.80
C ALA A 36 19.65 -4.19 26.58
N MET A 37 20.96 -4.22 26.53
CA MET A 37 21.71 -4.93 25.48
C MET A 37 21.67 -6.46 25.65
N LYS A 38 21.43 -6.97 26.86
CA LYS A 38 21.24 -8.41 27.15
C LYS A 38 19.79 -8.88 26.96
N SER A 39 18.83 -7.98 26.90
CA SER A 39 17.42 -8.28 26.59
C SER A 39 17.32 -8.70 25.12
N GLU A 40 17.91 -9.86 24.76
CA GLU A 40 17.95 -10.34 23.39
C GLU A 40 16.79 -11.28 23.08
N PRO A 41 16.14 -11.08 21.91
CA PRO A 41 15.20 -12.05 21.37
C PRO A 41 15.83 -13.43 21.13
N GLU A 42 17.11 -13.46 20.70
CA GLU A 42 17.78 -14.69 20.28
C GLU A 42 18.16 -15.67 21.42
N GLN A 43 18.45 -15.16 22.61
CA GLN A 43 18.80 -16.06 23.74
C GLN A 43 17.57 -16.72 24.36
N ARG A 44 16.42 -16.04 24.38
CA ARG A 44 15.13 -16.59 24.85
C ARG A 44 14.42 -17.46 23.81
N ALA A 45 14.70 -17.28 22.53
CA ALA A 45 14.19 -18.17 21.47
C ALA A 45 14.73 -19.60 21.62
N LYS A 46 15.93 -19.78 22.21
CA LYS A 46 16.49 -21.11 22.56
C LYS A 46 15.76 -21.78 23.72
N GLU A 47 15.02 -21.02 24.52
CA GLU A 47 14.20 -21.52 25.64
C GLU A 47 12.72 -21.72 25.27
N GLY A 48 12.35 -21.66 23.97
CA GLY A 48 10.99 -21.90 23.50
C GLY A 48 10.04 -20.71 23.67
N ALA A 49 10.54 -19.53 24.02
CA ALA A 49 9.74 -18.32 24.08
C ALA A 49 9.51 -17.76 22.67
N LYS A 50 8.24 -17.52 22.31
CA LYS A 50 7.83 -16.83 21.08
C LYS A 50 8.51 -15.45 20.98
N ASP A 51 8.84 -15.03 19.77
CA ASP A 51 9.44 -13.75 19.37
C ASP A 51 9.37 -12.62 20.42
N VAL A 52 10.54 -12.30 21.02
CA VAL A 52 10.64 -11.24 22.04
C VAL A 52 10.97 -9.92 21.37
N HIS A 53 10.04 -9.43 20.54
CA HIS A 53 10.14 -8.08 19.96
C HIS A 53 9.52 -7.06 20.91
N PHE A 54 10.22 -5.94 21.15
CA PHE A 54 9.63 -4.79 21.84
C PHE A 54 9.02 -3.83 20.81
N ASP A 55 7.75 -3.51 21.02
CA ASP A 55 7.06 -2.55 20.16
C ASP A 55 7.50 -1.12 20.43
N VAL A 56 7.76 -0.80 21.70
CA VAL A 56 8.21 0.50 22.19
C VAL A 56 9.41 0.35 23.11
N VAL A 57 10.37 1.24 22.96
CA VAL A 57 11.52 1.39 23.87
C VAL A 57 11.53 2.82 24.40
N LEU A 58 11.43 2.96 25.71
CA LEU A 58 11.60 4.22 26.43
C LEU A 58 13.05 4.30 26.89
N LEU A 59 13.80 5.27 26.40
CA LEU A 59 15.24 5.39 26.64
C LEU A 59 15.59 6.69 27.35
N SER A 60 16.10 6.58 28.57
CA SER A 60 16.56 7.74 29.34
C SER A 60 17.85 8.33 28.78
N SER A 61 17.90 9.66 28.69
CA SER A 61 19.12 10.40 28.34
C SER A 61 20.22 10.33 29.40
N ALA A 62 19.97 9.69 30.55
CA ALA A 62 20.99 9.42 31.56
C ALA A 62 22.10 8.46 31.06
N PHE A 63 21.81 7.69 29.99
CA PHE A 63 22.76 6.81 29.29
C PHE A 63 23.38 7.53 28.09
N ALA A 64 23.99 8.70 28.30
CA ALA A 64 24.52 9.55 27.25
C ALA A 64 25.67 8.91 26.45
N GLY A 65 25.85 9.39 25.20
CA GLY A 65 26.98 9.03 24.35
C GLY A 65 26.74 7.78 23.48
N ASP A 66 27.78 7.01 23.23
CA ASP A 66 27.79 5.86 22.33
C ASP A 66 26.76 4.78 22.69
N ASP A 67 26.43 4.63 23.97
CA ASP A 67 25.48 3.61 24.41
C ASP A 67 24.06 3.93 24.01
N THR A 68 23.67 5.19 24.00
CA THR A 68 22.35 5.64 23.44
C THR A 68 22.23 5.26 21.99
N LEU A 69 23.25 5.53 21.17
CA LEU A 69 23.23 5.22 19.74
C LEU A 69 23.21 3.71 19.49
N LYS A 70 23.97 2.91 20.25
CA LYS A 70 23.95 1.44 20.17
C LYS A 70 22.56 0.89 20.48
N ILE A 71 21.88 1.40 21.51
CA ILE A 71 20.51 0.99 21.86
C ILE A 71 19.53 1.35 20.74
N ILE A 72 19.59 2.58 20.20
CA ILE A 72 18.73 3.00 19.10
C ILE A 72 18.92 2.09 17.88
N HIS A 73 20.15 1.78 17.51
CA HIS A 73 20.44 0.88 16.39
C HIS A 73 19.97 -0.56 16.64
N LYS A 74 20.11 -1.07 17.86
CA LYS A 74 19.60 -2.39 18.23
C LYS A 74 18.10 -2.48 18.09
N PHE A 75 17.38 -1.47 18.54
CA PHE A 75 15.92 -1.42 18.54
C PHE A 75 15.34 -0.59 17.38
N LYS A 76 16.02 -0.55 16.23
CA LYS A 76 15.64 0.22 15.05
C LYS A 76 14.21 -0.10 14.53
N ASP A 77 13.76 -1.33 14.78
CA ASP A 77 12.41 -1.80 14.37
C ASP A 77 11.35 -1.51 15.45
N SER A 78 11.74 -0.94 16.59
CA SER A 78 10.87 -0.49 17.67
C SER A 78 10.61 1.01 17.59
N VAL A 79 9.55 1.49 18.24
CA VAL A 79 9.35 2.93 18.48
C VAL A 79 10.24 3.33 19.64
N VAL A 80 11.29 4.11 19.39
CA VAL A 80 12.20 4.58 20.45
C VAL A 80 11.80 6.00 20.86
N ILE A 81 11.36 6.18 22.11
CA ILE A 81 11.02 7.48 22.69
C ILE A 81 12.07 7.82 23.74
N LEU A 82 12.73 8.97 23.58
CA LEU A 82 13.76 9.44 24.49
C LEU A 82 13.13 10.15 25.69
N LEU A 83 13.55 9.79 26.92
CA LEU A 83 13.21 10.48 28.16
C LEU A 83 14.37 11.42 28.51
N ILE A 84 14.25 12.71 28.19
CA ILE A 84 15.36 13.66 28.29
C ILE A 84 15.18 14.64 29.46
N THR A 85 16.27 15.10 30.04
CA THR A 85 16.28 16.13 31.09
C THR A 85 16.36 17.55 30.52
N TYR A 86 17.09 17.73 29.42
CA TYR A 86 17.21 19.00 28.70
C TYR A 86 17.36 18.78 27.22
N ILE A 87 16.96 19.78 26.45
CA ILE A 87 17.04 19.74 24.99
C ILE A 87 18.42 20.23 24.55
N SER A 88 19.15 19.39 23.84
CA SER A 88 20.44 19.72 23.23
C SER A 88 20.64 18.94 21.94
N ASN A 89 21.76 19.21 21.27
CA ASN A 89 22.12 18.45 20.08
C ASN A 89 22.37 16.97 20.42
N ASP A 90 23.02 16.69 21.56
CA ASP A 90 23.38 15.34 21.97
C ASP A 90 22.20 14.55 22.53
N THR A 91 21.26 15.22 23.21
CA THR A 91 20.11 14.54 23.83
C THR A 91 18.92 14.36 22.87
N VAL A 92 18.84 15.15 21.80
CA VAL A 92 17.71 15.11 20.84
C VAL A 92 18.18 14.95 19.40
N SER A 93 18.97 15.91 18.86
CA SER A 93 19.20 15.96 17.41
C SER A 93 19.97 14.77 16.89
N ILE A 94 21.03 14.34 17.59
CA ILE A 94 21.83 13.17 17.19
C ILE A 94 21.03 11.87 17.36
N PRO A 95 20.35 11.59 18.49
CA PRO A 95 19.52 10.40 18.64
C PRO A 95 18.35 10.31 17.64
N ILE A 96 17.68 11.41 17.36
CA ILE A 96 16.60 11.44 16.33
C ILE A 96 17.16 11.11 14.94
N LYS A 97 18.31 11.68 14.56
CA LYS A 97 18.98 11.33 13.29
C LYS A 97 19.45 9.87 13.26
N ALA A 98 19.76 9.28 14.40
CA ALA A 98 20.13 7.88 14.51
C ALA A 98 18.96 6.91 14.47
N GLY A 99 17.71 7.41 14.51
CA GLY A 99 16.49 6.61 14.34
C GLY A 99 15.52 6.62 15.54
N ALA A 100 15.78 7.42 16.58
CA ALA A 100 14.79 7.62 17.63
C ALA A 100 13.52 8.30 17.04
N SER A 101 12.36 7.84 17.48
CA SER A 101 11.07 8.26 16.93
C SER A 101 10.59 9.61 17.47
N ASP A 102 10.83 9.87 18.75
CA ASP A 102 10.39 11.08 19.44
C ASP A 102 11.13 11.24 20.76
N TYR A 103 10.85 12.34 21.47
CA TYR A 103 11.34 12.56 22.83
C TYR A 103 10.24 13.15 23.73
N ILE A 104 10.44 13.04 25.03
CA ILE A 104 9.67 13.73 26.07
C ILE A 104 10.62 14.28 27.12
N GLN A 105 10.39 15.52 27.54
CA GLN A 105 11.26 16.19 28.51
C GLN A 105 10.76 15.98 29.93
N LYS A 106 11.67 15.57 30.82
CA LYS A 106 11.41 15.48 32.27
C LYS A 106 11.42 16.89 32.91
N PRO A 107 10.52 17.16 33.86
CA PRO A 107 9.45 16.31 34.33
C PRO A 107 8.26 16.31 33.36
N PHE A 108 7.59 15.17 33.21
CA PHE A 108 6.43 15.01 32.32
C PHE A 108 5.28 14.28 33.05
N MET A 109 4.08 14.46 32.54
CA MET A 109 2.93 13.67 32.98
C MET A 109 2.92 12.32 32.26
N ILE A 110 2.69 11.23 32.99
CA ILE A 110 2.69 9.87 32.39
C ILE A 110 1.60 9.77 31.31
N GLU A 111 0.50 10.49 31.46
CA GLU A 111 -0.56 10.57 30.45
C GLU A 111 -0.07 11.14 29.10
N GLU A 112 0.88 12.05 29.12
CA GLU A 112 1.49 12.58 27.89
C GLU A 112 2.34 11.51 27.19
N LEU A 113 3.13 10.75 27.95
CA LEU A 113 3.88 9.63 27.44
C LEU A 113 2.96 8.56 26.82
N VAL A 114 1.88 8.19 27.54
CA VAL A 114 0.86 7.25 27.05
C VAL A 114 0.25 7.73 25.75
N ARG A 115 -0.07 9.01 25.63
CA ARG A 115 -0.62 9.59 24.39
C ARG A 115 0.36 9.46 23.22
N LYS A 116 1.67 9.72 23.46
CA LYS A 116 2.71 9.53 22.43
C LYS A 116 2.80 8.07 22.00
N ILE A 117 2.83 7.14 22.94
CA ILE A 117 2.88 5.69 22.65
C ILE A 117 1.68 5.29 21.77
N LYS A 118 0.44 5.66 22.17
CA LYS A 118 -0.78 5.36 21.39
C LYS A 118 -0.74 5.94 19.98
N HIS A 119 -0.22 7.16 19.82
CA HIS A 119 -0.07 7.79 18.51
C HIS A 119 0.85 6.97 17.60
N PHE A 120 2.00 6.52 18.09
CA PHE A 120 2.92 5.68 17.31
C PHE A 120 2.37 4.28 17.04
N GLU A 121 1.62 3.70 17.97
CA GLU A 121 0.91 2.43 17.77
C GLU A 121 -0.09 2.53 16.62
N GLU A 122 -0.91 3.57 16.61
CA GLU A 122 -1.88 3.81 15.54
C GLU A 122 -1.18 4.08 14.20
N PHE A 123 -0.12 4.88 14.20
CA PHE A 123 0.67 5.16 13.01
C PHE A 123 1.28 3.88 12.41
N ARG A 124 1.87 3.00 13.22
CA ARG A 124 2.39 1.71 12.76
C ARG A 124 1.29 0.80 12.21
N ARG A 125 0.15 0.75 12.89
CA ARG A 125 -1.00 -0.01 12.39
C ARG A 125 -1.43 0.48 11.02
N LEU A 126 -1.53 1.79 10.83
CA LEU A 126 -1.87 2.39 9.53
C LEU A 126 -0.80 2.10 8.47
N GLN A 127 0.48 2.19 8.80
CA GLN A 127 1.57 1.81 7.89
C GLN A 127 1.47 0.35 7.44
N THR A 128 1.17 -0.57 8.36
CA THR A 128 0.99 -1.99 8.04
C THR A 128 -0.19 -2.20 7.11
N PHE A 129 -1.32 -1.54 7.36
CA PHE A 129 -2.48 -1.60 6.46
C PHE A 129 -2.15 -1.05 5.06
N ILE A 130 -1.51 0.12 5.00
CA ILE A 130 -1.11 0.71 3.72
C ILE A 130 -0.18 -0.24 2.95
N LYS A 131 0.82 -0.83 3.61
CA LYS A 131 1.72 -1.80 3.00
C LYS A 131 0.97 -3.03 2.49
N THR A 132 0.04 -3.59 3.27
CA THR A 132 -0.78 -4.73 2.87
C THR A 132 -1.62 -4.40 1.63
N TYR A 133 -2.27 -3.23 1.59
CA TYR A 133 -3.02 -2.80 0.41
C TYR A 133 -2.11 -2.57 -0.81
N GLN A 134 -0.93 -2.00 -0.61
CA GLN A 134 0.05 -1.82 -1.69
C GLN A 134 0.51 -3.16 -2.26
N ASP A 135 0.84 -4.13 -1.40
CA ASP A 135 1.26 -5.47 -1.83
C ASP A 135 0.13 -6.19 -2.58
N TYR A 136 -1.11 -6.08 -2.09
CA TYR A 136 -2.29 -6.62 -2.76
C TYR A 136 -2.50 -5.99 -4.14
N LEU A 137 -2.49 -4.67 -4.24
CA LEU A 137 -2.64 -3.96 -5.52
C LEU A 137 -1.50 -4.28 -6.48
N ASN A 138 -0.25 -4.29 -6.01
CA ASN A 138 0.91 -4.65 -6.82
C ASN A 138 0.78 -6.07 -7.40
N TYR A 139 0.26 -7.02 -6.62
CA TYR A 139 0.00 -8.38 -7.10
C TYR A 139 -1.02 -8.39 -8.24
N HIS A 140 -2.13 -7.66 -8.09
CA HIS A 140 -3.17 -7.58 -9.12
C HIS A 140 -2.72 -6.80 -10.36
N PHE A 141 -1.89 -5.79 -10.19
CA PHE A 141 -1.33 -5.00 -11.31
C PHE A 141 -0.19 -5.71 -12.05
N LYS A 142 0.45 -6.74 -11.48
CA LYS A 142 1.49 -7.53 -12.17
C LYS A 142 1.03 -8.16 -13.48
N ALA A 143 -0.26 -8.46 -13.60
CA ALA A 143 -0.85 -8.99 -14.83
C ALA A 143 -1.08 -7.91 -15.91
N VAL A 144 -0.90 -6.63 -15.55
CA VAL A 144 -0.98 -5.50 -16.47
C VAL A 144 0.41 -5.24 -17.03
N SER A 145 0.51 -5.03 -18.35
CA SER A 145 1.79 -4.73 -19.02
C SER A 145 2.53 -3.61 -18.31
N ALA A 146 3.84 -3.75 -18.15
CA ALA A 146 4.68 -2.73 -17.54
C ALA A 146 4.52 -1.40 -18.30
N LEU A 147 3.94 -0.42 -17.63
CA LEU A 147 3.72 0.91 -18.19
C LEU A 147 5.05 1.67 -18.16
N ASN A 148 5.59 1.94 -19.33
CA ASN A 148 6.86 2.67 -19.44
C ASN A 148 6.59 4.13 -19.85
N PHE A 149 6.10 4.93 -18.91
CA PHE A 149 5.78 6.34 -19.13
C PHE A 149 6.73 7.26 -18.36
N ASP A 150 7.09 8.38 -19.00
CA ASP A 150 7.70 9.51 -18.30
C ASP A 150 6.59 10.35 -17.64
N PHE A 151 6.21 9.95 -16.43
CA PHE A 151 5.13 10.57 -15.68
C PHE A 151 5.30 12.08 -15.45
N LYS A 152 6.53 12.60 -15.48
CA LYS A 152 6.80 14.04 -15.31
C LYS A 152 6.34 14.88 -16.49
N ARG A 153 6.19 14.27 -17.67
CA ARG A 153 5.74 14.93 -18.90
C ARG A 153 4.24 14.94 -19.09
N ILE A 154 3.53 14.17 -18.27
CA ILE A 154 2.06 14.05 -18.37
C ILE A 154 1.42 15.32 -17.84
N LYS A 155 0.58 15.91 -18.68
CA LYS A 155 -0.21 17.09 -18.32
C LYS A 155 -1.58 16.70 -17.80
N LEU A 156 -2.07 17.47 -16.85
CA LEU A 156 -3.42 17.36 -16.33
C LEU A 156 -4.24 18.57 -16.77
N PRO A 157 -5.53 18.45 -17.01
CA PRO A 157 -6.39 17.25 -16.85
C PRO A 157 -6.18 16.22 -17.93
N LEU A 158 -6.38 14.92 -17.60
CA LEU A 158 -6.09 13.79 -18.49
C LEU A 158 -7.30 12.87 -18.61
N LEU A 159 -7.64 12.49 -19.85
CA LEU A 159 -8.56 11.39 -20.14
C LEU A 159 -7.76 10.15 -20.56
N ILE A 160 -7.87 9.06 -19.80
CA ILE A 160 -7.28 7.77 -20.14
C ILE A 160 -8.33 6.93 -20.86
N LYS A 161 -8.02 6.52 -22.09
CA LYS A 161 -8.79 5.53 -22.83
C LYS A 161 -8.10 4.19 -22.73
N CYS A 162 -8.81 3.16 -22.32
CA CYS A 162 -8.24 1.83 -22.11
C CYS A 162 -9.23 0.74 -22.54
N ASN A 163 -8.73 -0.42 -22.89
CA ASN A 163 -9.57 -1.59 -23.17
C ASN A 163 -10.06 -2.28 -21.88
N LYS A 164 -9.31 -2.13 -20.78
CA LYS A 164 -9.64 -2.66 -19.46
C LYS A 164 -9.38 -1.59 -18.41
N MET A 165 -10.33 -1.38 -17.51
CA MET A 165 -10.23 -0.34 -16.47
C MET A 165 -9.01 -0.51 -15.59
N ILE A 166 -8.61 -1.74 -15.30
CA ILE A 166 -7.42 -2.05 -14.51
C ILE A 166 -6.12 -1.44 -15.09
N ASN A 167 -6.06 -1.19 -16.40
CA ASN A 167 -4.90 -0.55 -17.03
C ASN A 167 -4.83 0.93 -16.65
N ALA A 168 -5.99 1.60 -16.64
CA ALA A 168 -6.08 2.99 -16.18
C ALA A 168 -5.81 3.10 -14.69
N ASP A 169 -6.35 2.18 -13.89
CA ASP A 169 -6.10 2.13 -12.44
C ASP A 169 -4.60 1.99 -12.17
N ASN A 170 -3.93 1.00 -12.78
CA ASN A 170 -2.50 0.81 -12.65
C ASN A 170 -1.70 2.07 -13.03
N PHE A 171 -2.07 2.71 -14.15
CA PHE A 171 -1.42 3.96 -14.57
C PHE A 171 -1.56 5.05 -13.50
N VAL A 172 -2.75 5.27 -12.93
CA VAL A 172 -2.98 6.32 -11.94
C VAL A 172 -2.24 6.04 -10.64
N PHE A 173 -2.20 4.77 -10.20
CA PHE A 173 -1.44 4.38 -9.01
C PHE A 173 0.07 4.60 -9.21
N GLU A 174 0.64 4.18 -10.35
CA GLU A 174 2.06 4.41 -10.64
C GLU A 174 2.37 5.90 -10.86
N TYR A 175 1.48 6.67 -11.50
CA TYR A 175 1.58 8.12 -11.64
C TYR A 175 1.65 8.82 -10.26
N ALA A 176 0.73 8.48 -9.38
CA ALA A 176 0.67 9.05 -8.04
C ALA A 176 1.91 8.71 -7.22
N LYS A 177 2.37 7.46 -7.29
CA LYS A 177 3.60 6.97 -6.64
C LYS A 177 4.84 7.68 -7.15
N ALA A 178 5.01 7.78 -8.47
CA ALA A 178 6.18 8.42 -9.09
C ALA A 178 6.32 9.91 -8.77
N LEU A 179 5.20 10.60 -8.57
CA LEU A 179 5.15 12.04 -8.26
C LEU A 179 4.89 12.34 -6.78
N ASN A 180 4.83 11.31 -5.94
CA ASN A 180 4.51 11.42 -4.51
C ASN A 180 3.21 12.21 -4.25
N LEU A 181 2.16 11.89 -5.01
CA LEU A 181 0.86 12.55 -4.94
C LEU A 181 -0.15 11.65 -4.20
N SER A 182 -1.01 12.27 -3.41
CA SER A 182 -2.23 11.63 -2.96
C SER A 182 -3.37 11.92 -3.95
N PHE A 183 -4.25 10.93 -4.15
CA PHE A 183 -5.43 11.11 -4.98
C PHE A 183 -6.69 10.53 -4.30
N LYS A 184 -7.83 11.06 -4.70
CA LYS A 184 -9.15 10.51 -4.33
C LYS A 184 -9.68 9.71 -5.50
N TYR A 185 -9.85 8.40 -5.30
CA TYR A 185 -10.55 7.53 -6.24
C TYR A 185 -12.05 7.75 -6.14
N VAL A 186 -12.68 7.94 -7.28
CA VAL A 186 -14.12 8.22 -7.41
C VAL A 186 -14.68 7.36 -8.54
N PRO A 187 -15.27 6.19 -8.22
CA PRO A 187 -16.01 5.43 -9.22
C PRO A 187 -17.23 6.24 -9.63
N LEU A 188 -17.34 6.52 -10.92
CA LEU A 188 -18.51 7.24 -11.45
C LEU A 188 -19.71 6.30 -11.57
N GLU A 189 -20.85 6.81 -11.11
CA GLU A 189 -22.15 6.12 -11.17
C GLU A 189 -23.21 7.11 -11.64
N PRO A 190 -24.30 6.63 -12.25
CA PRO A 190 -25.42 7.50 -12.63
C PRO A 190 -25.99 8.25 -11.42
N GLY A 191 -26.04 9.58 -11.48
CA GLY A 191 -26.56 10.43 -10.40
C GLY A 191 -25.52 10.89 -9.36
N ILE A 192 -24.24 10.62 -9.57
CA ILE A 192 -23.18 11.15 -8.69
C ILE A 192 -23.15 12.68 -8.72
N ASP A 193 -23.04 13.29 -7.54
CA ASP A 193 -22.79 14.73 -7.39
C ASP A 193 -21.29 15.01 -7.47
N VAL A 194 -20.82 15.34 -8.67
CA VAL A 194 -19.40 15.62 -8.97
C VAL A 194 -18.92 16.87 -8.22
N GLU A 195 -19.77 17.87 -8.04
CA GLU A 195 -19.38 19.13 -7.37
C GLU A 195 -19.20 18.92 -5.89
N ALA A 196 -20.09 18.16 -5.23
CA ALA A 196 -19.94 17.81 -3.81
C ALA A 196 -18.66 16.99 -3.57
N VAL A 197 -18.34 16.01 -4.43
CA VAL A 197 -17.11 15.24 -4.35
C VAL A 197 -15.88 16.14 -4.51
N ALA A 198 -15.91 17.08 -5.43
CA ALA A 198 -14.82 18.01 -5.64
C ALA A 198 -14.64 18.98 -4.46
N ALA A 199 -15.73 19.51 -3.91
CA ALA A 199 -15.71 20.42 -2.76
C ALA A 199 -15.14 19.74 -1.51
N ALA A 200 -15.48 18.47 -1.26
CA ALA A 200 -14.96 17.69 -0.14
C ALA A 200 -13.44 17.41 -0.22
N ASN A 201 -12.82 17.53 -1.41
CA ASN A 201 -11.41 17.19 -1.64
C ASN A 201 -10.65 18.33 -2.35
N PRO A 202 -10.52 19.53 -1.77
CA PRO A 202 -10.12 20.76 -2.50
C PRO A 202 -8.68 20.76 -3.02
N ARG A 203 -7.78 19.98 -2.42
CA ARG A 203 -6.33 19.98 -2.76
C ARG A 203 -5.82 18.65 -3.30
N THR A 204 -6.69 17.65 -3.41
CA THR A 204 -6.33 16.29 -3.79
C THR A 204 -6.55 16.10 -5.30
N LEU A 205 -5.68 15.36 -5.96
CA LEU A 205 -5.91 14.88 -7.32
C LEU A 205 -7.17 14.00 -7.33
N LEU A 206 -8.08 14.25 -8.25
CA LEU A 206 -9.28 13.43 -8.41
C LEU A 206 -9.06 12.41 -9.53
N TYR A 207 -9.38 11.16 -9.26
CA TYR A 207 -9.41 10.11 -10.27
C TYR A 207 -10.83 9.60 -10.44
N PHE A 208 -11.45 9.94 -11.56
CA PHE A 208 -12.78 9.51 -11.95
C PHE A 208 -12.71 8.29 -12.88
N SER A 209 -13.14 7.12 -12.41
CA SER A 209 -13.22 5.92 -13.25
C SER A 209 -14.62 5.77 -13.87
N ASN A 210 -14.71 5.03 -15.00
CA ASN A 210 -15.96 4.79 -15.72
C ASN A 210 -16.65 6.03 -16.32
N PHE A 211 -15.87 6.95 -16.89
CA PHE A 211 -16.39 8.19 -17.48
C PHE A 211 -17.47 7.94 -18.55
N GLN A 212 -17.41 6.81 -19.27
CA GLN A 212 -18.36 6.43 -20.33
C GLN A 212 -19.80 6.24 -19.84
N ILE A 213 -20.02 5.93 -18.56
CA ILE A 213 -21.38 5.65 -18.06
C ILE A 213 -22.20 6.91 -17.77
N LEU A 214 -21.55 8.06 -17.76
CA LEU A 214 -22.19 9.33 -17.45
C LEU A 214 -22.98 9.87 -18.62
N ARG A 215 -24.10 10.55 -18.31
CA ARG A 215 -24.83 11.38 -19.26
C ARG A 215 -24.00 12.63 -19.60
N GLN A 216 -24.31 13.24 -20.76
CA GLN A 216 -23.55 14.39 -21.28
C GLN A 216 -23.50 15.58 -20.30
N GLU A 217 -24.56 15.82 -19.53
CA GLU A 217 -24.60 16.88 -18.52
C GLU A 217 -23.53 16.68 -17.43
N ALA A 218 -23.45 15.47 -16.87
CA ALA A 218 -22.45 15.14 -15.85
C ALA A 218 -21.02 15.13 -16.42
N LYS A 219 -20.84 14.70 -17.68
CA LYS A 219 -19.55 14.82 -18.39
C LYS A 219 -19.11 16.28 -18.50
N ASN A 220 -20.03 17.18 -18.86
CA ASN A 220 -19.76 18.61 -18.96
C ASN A 220 -19.38 19.22 -17.60
N GLN A 221 -19.97 18.76 -16.50
CA GLN A 221 -19.54 19.17 -15.14
C GLN A 221 -18.11 18.76 -14.85
N ILE A 222 -17.70 17.53 -15.16
CA ILE A 222 -16.31 17.07 -15.00
C ILE A 222 -15.35 17.89 -15.86
N VAL A 223 -15.71 18.18 -17.10
CA VAL A 223 -14.93 19.03 -18.01
C VAL A 223 -14.77 20.45 -17.44
N SER A 224 -15.84 21.04 -16.92
CA SER A 224 -15.81 22.35 -16.27
C SER A 224 -14.93 22.35 -15.02
N LEU A 225 -14.96 21.24 -14.26
CA LEU A 225 -14.10 21.02 -13.11
C LEU A 225 -12.64 20.86 -13.53
N ALA A 226 -12.37 20.18 -14.65
CA ALA A 226 -11.04 19.96 -15.20
C ALA A 226 -10.29 21.26 -15.53
N ALA A 227 -11.00 22.30 -15.92
CA ALA A 227 -10.42 23.63 -16.16
C ALA A 227 -9.87 24.30 -14.89
N LYS A 228 -10.35 23.89 -13.71
CA LYS A 228 -10.01 24.49 -12.41
C LYS A 228 -9.20 23.58 -11.49
N ARG A 229 -9.10 22.28 -11.80
CA ARG A 229 -8.57 21.27 -10.90
C ARG A 229 -7.72 20.22 -11.63
N LYS A 230 -6.73 19.68 -10.91
CA LYS A 230 -5.98 18.51 -11.38
C LYS A 230 -6.88 17.27 -11.23
N LEU A 231 -7.21 16.67 -12.36
CA LEU A 231 -7.98 15.43 -12.38
C LEU A 231 -7.54 14.50 -13.50
N ILE A 232 -7.83 13.22 -13.31
CA ILE A 232 -7.71 12.16 -14.31
C ILE A 232 -9.08 11.52 -14.42
N ALA A 233 -9.56 11.31 -15.65
CA ALA A 233 -10.73 10.51 -15.94
C ALA A 233 -10.32 9.27 -16.74
N SER A 234 -11.04 8.16 -16.60
CA SER A 234 -10.80 6.97 -17.42
C SER A 234 -12.07 6.44 -18.03
N SER A 235 -11.96 5.98 -19.28
CA SER A 235 -13.07 5.42 -20.07
C SER A 235 -12.64 4.15 -20.79
N THR A 236 -13.54 3.16 -20.85
CA THR A 236 -13.37 1.98 -21.69
C THR A 236 -13.98 2.16 -23.09
N ASN A 237 -14.64 3.29 -23.34
CA ASN A 237 -15.13 3.62 -24.67
C ASN A 237 -13.98 4.21 -25.51
N PRO A 238 -13.54 3.55 -26.59
CA PRO A 238 -12.45 4.06 -27.45
C PRO A 238 -12.81 5.36 -28.16
N ASN A 239 -14.11 5.60 -28.39
CA ASN A 239 -14.63 6.79 -29.06
C ASN A 239 -15.00 7.92 -28.09
N GLU A 240 -14.62 7.80 -26.80
CA GLU A 240 -14.90 8.84 -25.84
C GLU A 240 -14.12 10.11 -26.18
N GLU A 241 -14.82 11.25 -26.20
CA GLU A 241 -14.22 12.55 -26.48
C GLU A 241 -14.46 13.51 -25.31
N ALA A 242 -13.43 14.22 -24.92
CA ALA A 242 -13.50 15.30 -23.94
C ALA A 242 -12.40 16.32 -24.25
N PRO A 243 -12.59 17.62 -23.96
CA PRO A 243 -11.59 18.65 -24.17
C PRO A 243 -10.48 18.59 -23.12
N MET A 244 -9.84 17.45 -23.01
CA MET A 244 -8.73 17.14 -22.12
C MET A 244 -7.63 16.43 -22.89
N GLU A 245 -6.38 16.49 -22.38
CA GLU A 245 -5.32 15.66 -22.94
C GLU A 245 -5.72 14.18 -22.86
N THR A 246 -5.48 13.45 -23.94
CA THR A 246 -5.95 12.05 -24.04
C THR A 246 -4.76 11.11 -24.13
N LEU A 247 -4.76 10.07 -23.29
CA LEU A 247 -3.80 9.00 -23.30
C LEU A 247 -4.50 7.67 -23.61
N ASN A 248 -4.03 6.97 -24.66
CA ASN A 248 -4.52 5.65 -24.99
C ASN A 248 -3.63 4.58 -24.35
N ILE A 249 -4.21 3.74 -23.50
CA ILE A 249 -3.53 2.60 -22.88
C ILE A 249 -4.21 1.33 -23.38
N ALA A 250 -3.68 0.75 -24.47
CA ALA A 250 -4.08 -0.56 -24.92
C ALA A 250 -3.07 -1.59 -24.39
N SER A 251 -3.53 -2.65 -23.75
CA SER A 251 -2.68 -3.81 -23.51
C SER A 251 -2.67 -4.66 -24.78
N ASP A 252 -1.48 -4.96 -25.31
CA ASP A 252 -1.30 -5.88 -26.46
C ASP A 252 -1.63 -7.33 -26.10
N GLU A 253 -1.97 -7.62 -24.88
CA GLU A 253 -2.39 -8.96 -24.49
C GLU A 253 -3.78 -9.26 -25.03
N LYS A 254 -3.80 -10.15 -26.03
CA LYS A 254 -4.97 -10.91 -26.48
C LYS A 254 -5.52 -11.85 -25.39
N ASN A 255 -5.41 -11.49 -24.13
CA ASN A 255 -6.06 -12.21 -23.04
C ASN A 255 -7.52 -11.75 -22.97
N PHE A 256 -8.33 -12.46 -23.71
CA PHE A 256 -9.79 -12.36 -23.64
C PHE A 256 -10.21 -12.61 -22.18
N GLN A 257 -10.63 -11.59 -21.47
CA GLN A 257 -11.48 -11.79 -20.29
C GLN A 257 -12.90 -12.12 -20.79
N ILE A 258 -13.55 -13.00 -20.08
CA ILE A 258 -14.88 -13.59 -20.39
C ILE A 258 -16.02 -12.53 -20.30
N ASP A 259 -15.71 -11.25 -20.30
CA ASP A 259 -16.71 -10.17 -20.20
C ASP A 259 -17.32 -9.76 -21.55
N GLU A 260 -16.76 -10.25 -22.67
CA GLU A 260 -17.35 -10.09 -24.00
C GLU A 260 -18.02 -11.39 -24.46
N ILE A 261 -19.21 -11.28 -25.00
CA ILE A 261 -19.89 -12.42 -25.65
C ILE A 261 -19.12 -12.73 -26.93
N LEU A 262 -18.28 -13.75 -26.87
CA LEU A 262 -17.54 -14.27 -28.01
C LEU A 262 -18.40 -15.20 -28.83
N THR A 263 -18.07 -15.37 -30.13
CA THR A 263 -18.62 -16.49 -30.90
C THR A 263 -18.14 -17.82 -30.26
N ILE A 264 -18.94 -18.88 -30.42
CA ILE A 264 -18.57 -20.22 -29.89
C ILE A 264 -17.19 -20.65 -30.39
N ASP A 265 -16.87 -20.35 -31.65
CA ASP A 265 -15.59 -20.70 -32.25
C ASP A 265 -14.42 -19.91 -31.63
N ASP A 266 -14.59 -18.62 -31.38
CA ASP A 266 -13.57 -17.78 -30.72
C ASP A 266 -13.38 -18.20 -29.26
N TYR A 267 -14.46 -18.53 -28.55
CA TYR A 267 -14.38 -19.06 -27.19
C TYR A 267 -13.59 -20.37 -27.13
N ILE A 268 -13.87 -21.31 -28.04
CA ILE A 268 -13.16 -22.60 -28.10
C ILE A 268 -11.69 -22.37 -28.45
N LYS A 269 -11.41 -21.49 -29.43
CA LYS A 269 -10.04 -21.12 -29.80
C LYS A 269 -9.28 -20.53 -28.61
N HIS A 270 -9.90 -19.62 -27.86
CA HIS A 270 -9.31 -19.04 -26.65
C HIS A 270 -8.97 -20.10 -25.60
N ILE A 271 -9.90 -21.01 -25.30
CA ILE A 271 -9.68 -22.09 -24.33
C ILE A 271 -8.51 -23.00 -24.80
N ILE A 272 -8.45 -23.34 -26.08
CA ILE A 272 -7.39 -24.19 -26.61
C ILE A 272 -6.02 -23.51 -26.46
N VAL A 273 -5.90 -22.25 -26.83
CA VAL A 273 -4.64 -21.50 -26.79
C VAL A 273 -4.12 -21.34 -25.36
N ASN A 274 -4.99 -20.97 -24.42
CA ASN A 274 -4.57 -20.61 -23.05
C ASN A 274 -4.40 -21.82 -22.12
N TYR A 275 -5.04 -22.94 -22.43
CA TYR A 275 -5.06 -24.09 -21.51
C TYR A 275 -4.35 -25.35 -22.06
N GLN A 276 -3.81 -25.32 -23.29
CA GLN A 276 -3.12 -26.45 -23.88
C GLN A 276 -1.85 -26.86 -23.13
N ASP A 277 -1.19 -25.92 -22.46
CA ASP A 277 0.03 -26.19 -21.69
C ASP A 277 -0.32 -26.74 -20.27
N LYS A 278 -1.55 -26.48 -19.81
CA LYS A 278 -2.03 -26.88 -18.47
C LYS A 278 -2.74 -28.22 -18.47
N TYR A 279 -3.44 -28.56 -19.56
CA TYR A 279 -4.25 -29.79 -19.66
C TYR A 279 -3.90 -30.58 -20.90
N PRO A 280 -3.69 -31.93 -20.79
CA PRO A 280 -3.55 -32.79 -21.96
C PRO A 280 -4.85 -32.82 -22.78
N ASP A 281 -4.74 -33.12 -24.10
CA ASP A 281 -5.88 -33.10 -25.01
C ASP A 281 -7.06 -33.99 -24.57
N THR A 282 -6.76 -35.09 -23.85
CA THR A 282 -7.80 -35.96 -23.27
C THR A 282 -8.63 -35.25 -22.20
N GLU A 283 -8.03 -34.41 -21.41
CA GLU A 283 -8.69 -33.67 -20.35
C GLU A 283 -9.34 -32.39 -20.90
N LEU A 284 -8.64 -31.68 -21.77
CA LEU A 284 -9.13 -30.47 -22.39
C LEU A 284 -10.40 -30.73 -23.23
N SER A 285 -10.43 -31.84 -23.99
CA SER A 285 -11.64 -32.24 -24.74
C SER A 285 -12.82 -32.54 -23.84
N LYS A 286 -12.59 -33.26 -22.71
CA LYS A 286 -13.63 -33.54 -21.71
C LYS A 286 -14.17 -32.26 -21.07
N LYS A 287 -13.30 -31.30 -20.71
CA LYS A 287 -13.70 -30.01 -20.13
C LYS A 287 -14.48 -29.13 -21.11
N LEU A 288 -14.18 -29.24 -22.41
CA LEU A 288 -14.92 -28.57 -23.48
C LEU A 288 -16.21 -29.31 -23.91
N GLY A 289 -16.46 -30.53 -23.40
CA GLY A 289 -17.62 -31.31 -23.78
C GLY A 289 -17.57 -31.82 -25.23
N ILE A 290 -16.37 -31.94 -25.85
CA ILE A 290 -16.19 -32.38 -27.24
C ILE A 290 -15.31 -33.63 -27.31
N SER A 291 -15.36 -34.35 -28.45
CA SER A 291 -14.48 -35.50 -28.68
C SER A 291 -13.04 -35.04 -28.92
N ARG A 292 -12.04 -35.92 -28.65
CA ARG A 292 -10.63 -35.66 -28.97
C ARG A 292 -10.42 -35.38 -30.46
N LYS A 293 -11.18 -36.06 -31.34
CA LYS A 293 -11.16 -35.84 -32.78
C LYS A 293 -11.63 -34.43 -33.11
N SER A 294 -12.74 -34.00 -32.53
CA SER A 294 -13.27 -32.65 -32.70
C SER A 294 -12.29 -31.57 -32.20
N LEU A 295 -11.62 -31.82 -31.06
CA LEU A 295 -10.59 -30.92 -30.58
C LEU A 295 -9.42 -30.78 -31.57
N TRP A 296 -8.98 -31.90 -32.15
CA TRP A 296 -7.92 -31.89 -33.15
C TRP A 296 -8.34 -31.15 -34.45
N GLU A 297 -9.57 -31.36 -34.94
CA GLU A 297 -10.12 -30.67 -36.10
C GLU A 297 -10.19 -29.14 -35.84
N LYS A 298 -10.61 -28.72 -34.63
CA LYS A 298 -10.65 -27.32 -34.23
C LYS A 298 -9.26 -26.70 -34.13
N ARG A 299 -8.27 -27.42 -33.60
CA ARG A 299 -6.86 -26.99 -33.61
C ARG A 299 -6.37 -26.70 -35.03
N LYS A 300 -6.66 -27.63 -35.95
CA LYS A 300 -6.30 -27.48 -37.36
C LYS A 300 -7.02 -26.28 -38.00
N LYS A 301 -8.32 -26.10 -37.71
CA LYS A 301 -9.12 -24.95 -38.20
C LYS A 301 -8.55 -23.61 -37.71
N TYR A 302 -8.06 -23.56 -36.49
CA TYR A 302 -7.57 -22.31 -35.85
C TYR A 302 -6.06 -22.09 -36.00
N ASP A 303 -5.36 -22.97 -36.69
CA ASP A 303 -3.90 -22.96 -36.86
C ASP A 303 -3.13 -22.92 -35.53
N VAL A 304 -3.61 -23.67 -34.54
CA VAL A 304 -2.98 -23.79 -33.22
C VAL A 304 -2.18 -25.07 -33.15
N ALA A 305 -0.86 -24.94 -33.35
CA ALA A 305 0.05 -26.06 -33.23
C ALA A 305 0.09 -26.60 -31.78
N LYS A 306 0.15 -27.95 -31.65
CA LYS A 306 0.37 -28.56 -30.34
C LYS A 306 1.82 -28.30 -29.91
N LYS A 307 2.01 -27.58 -28.81
CA LYS A 307 3.34 -27.53 -28.18
C LYS A 307 3.70 -28.92 -27.64
N LYS A 308 4.88 -29.42 -27.99
CA LYS A 308 5.43 -30.71 -27.55
C LYS A 308 5.82 -30.66 -26.08
#